data_67f6df8d559e53d8de0256ee62f984fd
#
_entry.id   67f6df8d559e53d8de0256ee62f984fd
#
_cell.length_a   1.000
_cell.length_b   1.000
_cell.length_c   1.000
_cell.angle_alpha   90.00
_cell.angle_beta   90.00
_cell.angle_gamma   90.00
#
_symmetry.space_group_name_H-M   'P 1'
#
loop_
_entity.id
_entity.type
_entity.pdbx_description
1 polymer ?
#
loop_
_entity_poly.entity_id
_entity_poly.type
_entity_poly.pdbx_seq_one_letter_code
_entity_poly.pdbx_strand_id
1 'polypeptide(L)'
;MALLEIRNITRRFAGFEAVKDVTLSIAAGEFFTLLGPSGCGKTTILRMIAGFDAPDEGDILLDGQSLAGVPPEKRPLHTVFQSYALFPHMTVAGNVAFPLEMANRSRDEIRRRVAETLALVHLTDKAAQFPHELSGGQKQRVALARGLVNKPRLLLLDEPLGALDAKLRVEMQVELIALQREVGITFVFVTHSQQEALALSHRIGVMREGRIEQCDEPDKLYTQPTNRFVADFVGRINLMDVEVAASSKVLLKLKAAGLGEIAATDPRPIAVGERGAFALRPELIRVFGHRESADLKNRFEGRVKELLYLGDVTLYKVELQNGFIVEALMPNAASGRAKFHEVGDPVAVCWRQDAGVYLRN
;
A
#
# COMPACT_ATOMS: atom_id res chain seq x y z
N MET A 1 -11.54 13.21 14.81
CA MET A 1 -10.40 13.88 15.46
C MET A 1 -9.16 13.06 15.22
N ALA A 2 -8.00 13.70 15.05
CA ALA A 2 -6.73 13.00 14.93
C ALA A 2 -6.38 12.28 16.24
N LEU A 3 -5.98 11.02 16.15
CA LEU A 3 -5.42 10.26 17.27
C LEU A 3 -3.91 10.43 17.34
N LEU A 4 -3.23 10.26 16.20
CA LEU A 4 -1.79 10.42 16.06
C LEU A 4 -1.50 11.59 15.12
N GLU A 5 -0.69 12.52 15.59
CA GLU A 5 -0.20 13.63 14.79
C GLU A 5 1.33 13.61 14.75
N ILE A 6 1.87 13.66 13.57
CA ILE A 6 3.30 13.82 13.29
C ILE A 6 3.46 15.23 12.71
N ARG A 7 4.26 16.08 13.36
CA ARG A 7 4.41 17.49 13.00
C ARG A 7 5.85 17.80 12.65
N ASN A 8 6.12 17.98 11.35
CA ASN A 8 7.40 18.42 10.78
C ASN A 8 8.61 17.64 11.32
N ILE A 9 8.46 16.30 11.46
CA ILE A 9 9.55 15.49 12.00
C ILE A 9 10.68 15.32 10.99
N THR A 10 11.90 15.47 11.48
CA THR A 10 13.14 15.19 10.75
C THR A 10 14.01 14.23 11.57
N ARG A 11 14.63 13.26 10.91
CA ARG A 11 15.58 12.32 11.52
C ARG A 11 16.81 12.11 10.68
N ARG A 12 17.99 12.33 11.30
CA ARG A 12 19.31 12.23 10.66
C ARG A 12 20.13 11.13 11.30
N PHE A 13 20.86 10.39 10.50
CA PHE A 13 21.85 9.39 10.93
C PHE A 13 23.18 9.63 10.19
N ALA A 14 24.27 9.93 10.89
CA ALA A 14 25.60 10.10 10.32
C ALA A 14 25.64 10.91 9.00
N GLY A 15 24.91 12.04 8.94
CA GLY A 15 24.84 12.92 7.78
C GLY A 15 23.81 12.57 6.71
N PHE A 16 23.07 11.46 6.88
CA PHE A 16 21.96 11.07 6.02
C PHE A 16 20.62 11.42 6.68
N GLU A 17 19.75 12.14 5.98
CA GLU A 17 18.39 12.43 6.45
C GLU A 17 17.45 11.28 6.04
N ALA A 18 17.13 10.44 7.01
CA ALA A 18 16.24 9.29 6.83
C ALA A 18 14.76 9.70 6.76
N VAL A 19 14.40 10.78 7.45
CA VAL A 19 13.06 11.40 7.45
C VAL A 19 13.23 12.89 7.34
N LYS A 20 12.48 13.53 6.43
CA LYS A 20 12.66 14.92 6.01
C LYS A 20 11.35 15.68 6.10
N ASP A 21 11.15 16.43 7.15
CA ASP A 21 10.00 17.35 7.33
C ASP A 21 8.64 16.66 7.09
N VAL A 22 8.43 15.49 7.72
CA VAL A 22 7.21 14.72 7.55
C VAL A 22 6.13 15.24 8.49
N THR A 23 4.99 15.60 7.91
CA THR A 23 3.75 15.94 8.62
C THR A 23 2.64 14.99 8.21
N LEU A 24 1.96 14.38 9.19
CA LEU A 24 0.92 13.40 8.97
C LEU A 24 -0.07 13.41 10.14
N SER A 25 -1.36 13.19 9.82
CA SER A 25 -2.43 13.05 10.80
C SER A 25 -3.20 11.77 10.54
N ILE A 26 -3.40 10.95 11.59
CA ILE A 26 -4.11 9.66 11.53
C ILE A 26 -5.29 9.72 12.49
N ALA A 27 -6.48 9.38 12.00
CA ALA A 27 -7.70 9.42 12.77
C ALA A 27 -7.84 8.24 13.74
N ALA A 28 -8.67 8.39 14.77
CA ALA A 28 -9.01 7.27 15.64
C ALA A 28 -9.79 6.19 14.87
N GLY A 29 -9.43 4.92 15.08
CA GLY A 29 -10.02 3.78 14.37
C GLY A 29 -9.59 3.64 12.91
N GLU A 30 -8.62 4.43 12.45
CA GLU A 30 -8.10 4.35 11.07
C GLU A 30 -7.13 3.17 10.93
N PHE A 31 -7.20 2.46 9.81
CA PHE A 31 -6.14 1.58 9.32
C PHE A 31 -5.29 2.38 8.35
N PHE A 32 -4.16 2.88 8.82
CA PHE A 32 -3.26 3.73 8.04
C PHE A 32 -2.00 2.95 7.63
N THR A 33 -1.58 3.08 6.38
CA THR A 33 -0.37 2.41 5.88
C THR A 33 0.69 3.40 5.42
N LEU A 34 1.93 3.19 5.86
CA LEU A 34 3.13 3.77 5.23
C LEU A 34 3.65 2.80 4.19
N LEU A 35 3.60 3.20 2.92
CA LEU A 35 4.04 2.42 1.76
C LEU A 35 5.24 3.10 1.09
N GLY A 36 6.21 2.34 0.61
CA GLY A 36 7.34 2.90 -0.13
C GLY A 36 8.48 1.90 -0.31
N PRO A 37 9.47 2.20 -1.14
CA PRO A 37 10.63 1.33 -1.36
C PRO A 37 11.45 1.14 -0.07
N SER A 38 12.31 0.11 -0.07
CA SER A 38 13.22 -0.13 1.06
C SER A 38 14.12 1.08 1.30
N GLY A 39 14.34 1.43 2.56
CA GLY A 39 15.20 2.55 2.95
C GLY A 39 14.58 3.95 2.84
N CYS A 40 13.30 4.11 2.47
CA CYS A 40 12.66 5.42 2.35
C CYS A 40 12.24 6.07 3.69
N GLY A 41 12.46 5.42 4.86
CA GLY A 41 12.21 6.01 6.18
C GLY A 41 10.99 5.48 6.94
N LYS A 42 10.20 4.53 6.40
CA LYS A 42 8.98 3.98 7.03
C LYS A 42 9.22 3.42 8.44
N THR A 43 10.14 2.47 8.56
CA THR A 43 10.50 1.86 9.86
C THR A 43 11.10 2.90 10.81
N THR A 44 11.81 3.92 10.31
CA THR A 44 12.32 5.03 11.15
C THR A 44 11.16 5.82 11.76
N ILE A 45 10.12 6.17 10.98
CA ILE A 45 8.91 6.83 11.50
C ILE A 45 8.23 5.94 12.54
N LEU A 46 8.04 4.66 12.23
CA LEU A 46 7.41 3.71 13.15
C LEU A 46 8.21 3.60 14.47
N ARG A 47 9.55 3.54 14.41
CA ARG A 47 10.41 3.50 15.60
C ARG A 47 10.33 4.79 16.42
N MET A 48 10.20 5.95 15.78
CA MET A 48 10.00 7.23 16.49
C MET A 48 8.63 7.28 17.19
N ILE A 49 7.56 6.79 16.56
CA ILE A 49 6.24 6.67 17.20
C ILE A 49 6.32 5.70 18.38
N ALA A 50 7.01 4.56 18.22
CA ALA A 50 7.19 3.56 19.28
C ALA A 50 8.08 4.03 20.44
N GLY A 51 8.93 5.07 20.23
CA GLY A 51 9.86 5.60 21.23
C GLY A 51 11.22 4.93 21.26
N PHE A 52 11.56 4.09 20.28
CA PHE A 52 12.89 3.50 20.12
C PHE A 52 13.90 4.49 19.54
N ASP A 53 13.41 5.49 18.81
CA ASP A 53 14.19 6.62 18.29
C ASP A 53 13.46 7.93 18.63
N ALA A 54 14.19 9.04 18.70
CA ALA A 54 13.61 10.37 18.85
C ALA A 54 13.78 11.14 17.54
N PRO A 55 12.85 12.00 17.14
CA PRO A 55 13.08 12.93 16.04
C PRO A 55 14.14 13.97 16.46
N ASP A 56 14.93 14.45 15.48
CA ASP A 56 15.88 15.55 15.70
C ASP A 56 15.16 16.90 15.66
N GLU A 57 14.06 16.98 14.89
CA GLU A 57 13.20 18.16 14.78
C GLU A 57 11.73 17.71 14.71
N GLY A 58 10.81 18.61 15.12
CA GLY A 58 9.38 18.36 15.12
C GLY A 58 8.89 17.60 16.35
N ASP A 59 7.63 17.17 16.33
CA ASP A 59 7.00 16.48 17.46
C ASP A 59 6.02 15.39 16.99
N ILE A 60 5.78 14.42 17.87
CA ILE A 60 4.80 13.35 17.68
C ILE A 60 3.81 13.40 18.84
N LEU A 61 2.53 13.59 18.54
CA LEU A 61 1.48 13.68 19.54
C LEU A 61 0.53 12.48 19.41
N LEU A 62 0.12 11.94 20.56
CA LEU A 62 -0.93 10.93 20.66
C LEU A 62 -2.04 11.47 21.58
N ASP A 63 -3.29 11.46 21.08
CA ASP A 63 -4.43 12.11 21.77
C ASP A 63 -4.12 13.58 22.16
N GLY A 64 -3.40 14.32 21.32
CA GLY A 64 -2.99 15.71 21.56
C GLY A 64 -1.87 15.88 22.58
N GLN A 65 -1.31 14.83 23.16
CA GLN A 65 -0.19 14.86 24.10
C GLN A 65 1.11 14.47 23.40
N SER A 66 2.16 15.30 23.59
CA SER A 66 3.48 15.02 23.05
C SER A 66 4.08 13.75 23.64
N LEU A 67 4.66 12.92 22.77
CA LEU A 67 5.40 11.71 23.14
C LEU A 67 6.91 12.01 23.36
N ALA A 68 7.35 13.26 23.28
CA ALA A 68 8.73 13.64 23.52
C ALA A 68 9.16 13.27 24.93
N GLY A 69 10.30 12.54 25.08
CA GLY A 69 10.80 12.10 26.38
C GLY A 69 10.00 10.98 27.05
N VAL A 70 8.89 10.53 26.45
CA VAL A 70 8.12 9.39 26.98
C VAL A 70 8.79 8.08 26.51
N PRO A 71 9.29 7.24 27.44
CA PRO A 71 9.96 5.99 27.06
C PRO A 71 8.96 4.97 26.50
N PRO A 72 9.42 4.00 25.67
CA PRO A 72 8.55 3.07 24.94
C PRO A 72 7.51 2.34 25.80
N GLU A 73 7.92 1.85 26.96
CA GLU A 73 7.08 1.07 27.87
C GLU A 73 5.96 1.89 28.55
N LYS A 74 6.04 3.23 28.49
CA LYS A 74 5.01 4.14 29.04
C LYS A 74 4.09 4.71 27.96
N ARG A 75 4.36 4.44 26.68
CA ARG A 75 3.48 4.88 25.59
C ARG A 75 2.24 4.00 25.51
N PRO A 76 1.03 4.56 25.34
CA PRO A 76 -0.21 3.76 25.27
C PRO A 76 -0.40 3.14 23.86
N LEU A 77 0.63 2.49 23.36
CA LEU A 77 0.70 1.82 22.07
C LEU A 77 1.52 0.54 22.17
N HIS A 78 1.33 -0.36 21.21
CA HIS A 78 2.14 -1.58 21.10
C HIS A 78 2.67 -1.76 19.67
N THR A 79 3.78 -2.51 19.55
CA THR A 79 4.42 -2.80 18.27
C THR A 79 4.44 -4.31 18.03
N VAL A 80 4.04 -4.72 16.83
CA VAL A 80 4.24 -6.06 16.29
C VAL A 80 5.37 -5.98 15.26
N PHE A 81 6.44 -6.69 15.52
CA PHE A 81 7.64 -6.71 14.68
C PHE A 81 7.53 -7.75 13.56
N GLN A 82 8.28 -7.57 12.49
CA GLN A 82 8.35 -8.47 11.34
C GLN A 82 8.70 -9.92 11.73
N SER A 83 9.59 -10.11 12.71
CA SER A 83 9.97 -11.43 13.24
C SER A 83 8.99 -12.00 14.26
N TYR A 84 7.87 -11.30 14.51
CA TYR A 84 6.89 -11.59 15.58
C TYR A 84 7.48 -11.48 17.00
N ALA A 85 8.76 -11.64 17.19
CA ALA A 85 9.51 -11.57 18.46
C ALA A 85 8.81 -12.35 19.62
N LEU A 86 8.28 -13.55 19.32
CA LEU A 86 7.67 -14.41 20.33
C LEU A 86 8.75 -14.98 21.25
N PHE A 87 8.44 -15.09 22.53
CA PHE A 87 9.29 -15.74 23.52
C PHE A 87 9.23 -17.27 23.32
N PRO A 88 10.32 -17.92 22.83
CA PRO A 88 10.27 -19.32 22.44
C PRO A 88 10.11 -20.29 23.62
N HIS A 89 10.45 -19.86 24.82
CA HIS A 89 10.36 -20.62 26.07
C HIS A 89 9.00 -20.46 26.78
N MET A 90 8.11 -19.63 26.27
CA MET A 90 6.77 -19.42 26.81
C MET A 90 5.72 -20.05 25.89
N THR A 91 4.64 -20.55 26.48
CA THR A 91 3.46 -20.99 25.73
C THR A 91 2.78 -19.82 25.02
N VAL A 92 1.81 -20.11 24.15
CA VAL A 92 0.93 -19.10 23.53
C VAL A 92 0.27 -18.23 24.60
N ALA A 93 -0.36 -18.86 25.61
CA ALA A 93 -0.98 -18.12 26.71
C ALA A 93 0.04 -17.27 27.50
N GLY A 94 1.26 -17.80 27.74
CA GLY A 94 2.34 -17.06 28.40
C GLY A 94 2.81 -15.84 27.59
N ASN A 95 2.99 -15.99 26.27
CA ASN A 95 3.30 -14.86 25.39
C ASN A 95 2.26 -13.75 25.46
N VAL A 96 0.97 -14.11 25.46
CA VAL A 96 -0.14 -13.13 25.53
C VAL A 96 -0.27 -12.54 26.93
N ALA A 97 0.02 -13.32 27.99
CA ALA A 97 -0.02 -12.86 29.37
C ALA A 97 1.08 -11.86 29.72
N PHE A 98 2.26 -11.98 29.09
CA PHE A 98 3.46 -11.24 29.45
C PHE A 98 3.27 -9.72 29.60
N PRO A 99 2.60 -8.99 28.68
CA PRO A 99 2.40 -7.55 28.85
C PRO A 99 1.53 -7.19 30.08
N LEU A 100 0.59 -8.06 30.45
CA LEU A 100 -0.26 -7.87 31.63
C LEU A 100 0.51 -8.12 32.92
N GLU A 101 1.41 -9.11 32.93
CA GLU A 101 2.31 -9.40 34.04
C GLU A 101 3.27 -8.24 34.30
N MET A 102 3.85 -7.68 33.24
CA MET A 102 4.72 -6.48 33.34
C MET A 102 3.94 -5.24 33.84
N ALA A 103 2.64 -5.16 33.52
CA ALA A 103 1.74 -4.13 34.05
C ALA A 103 1.22 -4.43 35.48
N ASN A 104 1.73 -5.47 36.16
CA ASN A 104 1.36 -5.90 37.51
C ASN A 104 -0.16 -6.10 37.70
N ARG A 105 -0.85 -6.67 36.68
CA ARG A 105 -2.27 -6.97 36.76
C ARG A 105 -2.51 -8.20 37.67
N SER A 106 -3.73 -8.29 38.26
CA SER A 106 -4.08 -9.44 39.08
C SER A 106 -4.15 -10.73 38.25
N ARG A 107 -3.89 -11.89 38.89
CA ARG A 107 -3.95 -13.20 38.22
C ARG A 107 -5.28 -13.48 37.55
N ASP A 108 -6.39 -13.06 38.19
CA ASP A 108 -7.73 -13.27 37.64
C ASP A 108 -8.00 -12.36 36.40
N GLU A 109 -7.51 -11.11 36.42
CA GLU A 109 -7.57 -10.21 35.28
C GLU A 109 -6.74 -10.76 34.12
N ILE A 110 -5.51 -11.22 34.38
CA ILE A 110 -4.64 -11.84 33.38
C ILE A 110 -5.34 -13.03 32.75
N ARG A 111 -5.85 -13.97 33.53
CA ARG A 111 -6.53 -15.17 33.05
C ARG A 111 -7.71 -14.81 32.14
N ARG A 112 -8.56 -13.90 32.58
CA ARG A 112 -9.73 -13.45 31.84
C ARG A 112 -9.33 -12.78 30.52
N ARG A 113 -8.42 -11.79 30.54
CA ARG A 113 -8.01 -11.07 29.33
C ARG A 113 -7.29 -11.95 28.32
N VAL A 114 -6.44 -12.86 28.78
CA VAL A 114 -5.76 -13.83 27.90
C VAL A 114 -6.77 -14.72 27.20
N ALA A 115 -7.77 -15.26 27.93
CA ALA A 115 -8.81 -16.08 27.33
C ALA A 115 -9.64 -15.29 26.29
N GLU A 116 -10.08 -14.07 26.64
CA GLU A 116 -10.80 -13.18 25.72
C GLU A 116 -9.98 -12.89 24.45
N THR A 117 -8.68 -12.57 24.60
CA THR A 117 -7.82 -12.20 23.46
C THR A 117 -7.48 -13.42 22.60
N LEU A 118 -7.28 -14.60 23.19
CA LEU A 118 -7.06 -15.84 22.42
C LEU A 118 -8.31 -16.25 21.63
N ALA A 119 -9.50 -16.04 22.19
CA ALA A 119 -10.75 -16.25 21.46
C ALA A 119 -10.88 -15.30 20.26
N LEU A 120 -10.54 -14.01 20.44
CA LEU A 120 -10.55 -12.98 19.40
C LEU A 120 -9.66 -13.33 18.18
N VAL A 121 -8.50 -13.97 18.42
CA VAL A 121 -7.57 -14.38 17.35
C VAL A 121 -7.71 -15.86 16.97
N HIS A 122 -8.76 -16.55 17.41
CA HIS A 122 -9.05 -17.97 17.11
C HIS A 122 -7.92 -18.93 17.48
N LEU A 123 -7.30 -18.76 18.67
CA LEU A 123 -6.21 -19.59 19.18
C LEU A 123 -6.48 -20.19 20.57
N THR A 124 -7.73 -20.29 20.99
CA THR A 124 -8.10 -20.82 22.31
C THR A 124 -7.60 -22.26 22.52
N ASP A 125 -7.70 -23.11 21.48
CA ASP A 125 -7.24 -24.50 21.48
C ASP A 125 -5.71 -24.67 21.48
N LYS A 126 -4.97 -23.58 21.22
CA LYS A 126 -3.52 -23.53 21.13
C LYS A 126 -2.84 -22.91 22.34
N ALA A 127 -3.59 -22.53 23.36
CA ALA A 127 -3.11 -21.78 24.53
C ALA A 127 -1.89 -22.41 25.23
N ALA A 128 -1.81 -23.75 25.29
CA ALA A 128 -0.73 -24.49 25.93
C ALA A 128 0.46 -24.80 25.00
N GLN A 129 0.36 -24.57 23.70
CA GLN A 129 1.42 -24.83 22.72
C GLN A 129 2.53 -23.79 22.81
N PHE A 130 3.75 -24.19 22.36
CA PHE A 130 4.90 -23.29 22.22
C PHE A 130 5.02 -22.74 20.80
N PRO A 131 5.72 -21.61 20.59
CA PRO A 131 5.88 -21.01 19.26
C PRO A 131 6.43 -21.94 18.18
N HIS A 132 7.30 -22.90 18.53
CA HIS A 132 7.87 -23.84 17.56
C HIS A 132 6.84 -24.86 17.02
N GLU A 133 5.72 -25.07 17.71
CA GLU A 133 4.63 -25.97 17.31
C GLU A 133 3.60 -25.29 16.40
N LEU A 134 3.75 -23.97 16.12
CA LEU A 134 2.78 -23.15 15.41
C LEU A 134 3.19 -22.92 13.95
N SER A 135 2.20 -22.81 13.07
CA SER A 135 2.39 -22.30 11.72
C SER A 135 2.75 -20.81 11.72
N GLY A 136 3.24 -20.28 10.58
CA GLY A 136 3.56 -18.85 10.42
C GLY A 136 2.39 -17.93 10.75
N GLY A 137 1.20 -18.21 10.22
CA GLY A 137 0.00 -17.43 10.50
C GLY A 137 -0.43 -17.51 11.98
N GLN A 138 -0.30 -18.69 12.62
CA GLN A 138 -0.58 -18.82 14.05
C GLN A 138 0.40 -18.01 14.90
N LYS A 139 1.71 -18.00 14.57
CA LYS A 139 2.70 -17.13 15.24
C LYS A 139 2.34 -15.66 15.13
N GLN A 140 1.90 -15.23 13.96
CA GLN A 140 1.44 -13.86 13.73
C GLN A 140 0.23 -13.51 14.60
N ARG A 141 -0.79 -14.38 14.66
CA ARG A 141 -1.96 -14.18 15.52
C ARG A 141 -1.57 -14.10 17.00
N VAL A 142 -0.60 -14.89 17.46
CA VAL A 142 -0.07 -14.76 18.84
C VAL A 142 0.59 -13.40 19.06
N ALA A 143 1.37 -12.91 18.10
CA ALA A 143 2.00 -11.59 18.20
C ALA A 143 0.97 -10.45 18.22
N LEU A 144 -0.08 -10.56 17.39
CA LEU A 144 -1.22 -9.63 17.41
C LEU A 144 -1.95 -9.68 18.76
N ALA A 145 -2.26 -10.88 19.26
CA ALA A 145 -2.90 -11.06 20.56
C ALA A 145 -2.08 -10.43 21.69
N ARG A 146 -0.75 -10.64 21.69
CA ARG A 146 0.16 -10.01 22.66
C ARG A 146 0.11 -8.48 22.60
N GLY A 147 0.03 -7.92 21.38
CA GLY A 147 -0.10 -6.48 21.17
C GLY A 147 -1.45 -5.92 21.63
N LEU A 148 -2.52 -6.70 21.51
CA LEU A 148 -3.88 -6.27 21.76
C LEU A 148 -4.35 -6.44 23.23
N VAL A 149 -3.74 -7.38 23.98
CA VAL A 149 -4.22 -7.78 25.32
C VAL A 149 -4.31 -6.62 26.32
N ASN A 150 -3.46 -5.60 26.17
CA ASN A 150 -3.50 -4.37 26.99
C ASN A 150 -4.51 -3.34 26.50
N LYS A 151 -5.24 -3.61 25.41
CA LYS A 151 -6.19 -2.66 24.77
C LYS A 151 -5.53 -1.31 24.47
N PRO A 152 -4.45 -1.28 23.65
CA PRO A 152 -3.73 -0.04 23.35
C PRO A 152 -4.61 0.92 22.53
N ARG A 153 -4.25 2.21 22.53
CA ARG A 153 -4.88 3.22 21.66
C ARG A 153 -4.45 3.07 20.21
N LEU A 154 -3.24 2.56 19.98
CA LEU A 154 -2.59 2.45 18.67
C LEU A 154 -1.78 1.15 18.61
N LEU A 155 -1.93 0.41 17.51
CA LEU A 155 -1.10 -0.76 17.19
C LEU A 155 -0.21 -0.44 15.99
N LEU A 156 1.09 -0.59 16.17
CA LEU A 156 2.11 -0.43 15.13
C LEU A 156 2.46 -1.82 14.57
N LEU A 157 2.45 -1.96 13.26
CA LEU A 157 2.69 -3.21 12.55
C LEU A 157 3.85 -3.02 11.55
N ASP A 158 5.02 -3.60 11.83
CA ASP A 158 6.21 -3.51 10.97
C ASP A 158 6.33 -4.75 10.10
N GLU A 159 5.91 -4.67 8.83
CA GLU A 159 5.91 -5.75 7.83
C GLU A 159 5.38 -7.11 8.34
N PRO A 160 4.25 -7.17 9.04
CA PRO A 160 3.83 -8.38 9.76
C PRO A 160 3.43 -9.54 8.83
N LEU A 161 3.20 -9.30 7.53
CA LEU A 161 2.83 -10.31 6.53
C LEU A 161 4.01 -10.78 5.68
N GLY A 162 5.19 -10.17 5.83
CA GLY A 162 6.35 -10.39 4.97
C GLY A 162 6.89 -11.83 4.96
N ALA A 163 6.73 -12.56 6.07
CA ALA A 163 7.23 -13.94 6.22
C ALA A 163 6.24 -15.03 5.74
N LEU A 164 5.05 -14.65 5.25
CA LEU A 164 4.00 -15.59 4.85
C LEU A 164 4.04 -15.90 3.35
N ASP A 165 3.64 -17.13 2.99
CA ASP A 165 3.37 -17.48 1.60
C ASP A 165 2.16 -16.70 1.03
N ALA A 166 2.01 -16.71 -0.29
CA ALA A 166 1.02 -15.88 -0.98
C ALA A 166 -0.44 -16.20 -0.57
N LYS A 167 -0.79 -17.48 -0.38
CA LYS A 167 -2.15 -17.89 0.00
C LYS A 167 -2.47 -17.47 1.43
N LEU A 168 -1.59 -17.81 2.36
CA LEU A 168 -1.74 -17.47 3.77
C LEU A 168 -1.75 -15.95 3.99
N ARG A 169 -0.99 -15.21 3.17
CA ARG A 169 -0.97 -13.73 3.21
C ARG A 169 -2.35 -13.15 2.91
N VAL A 170 -3.03 -13.63 1.88
CA VAL A 170 -4.39 -13.17 1.54
C VAL A 170 -5.39 -13.51 2.66
N GLU A 171 -5.32 -14.72 3.22
CA GLU A 171 -6.16 -15.11 4.36
C GLU A 171 -5.94 -14.17 5.56
N MET A 172 -4.67 -13.91 5.89
CA MET A 172 -4.31 -13.02 7.00
C MET A 172 -4.68 -11.55 6.77
N GLN A 173 -4.70 -11.07 5.52
CA GLN A 173 -5.22 -9.73 5.20
C GLN A 173 -6.70 -9.59 5.57
N VAL A 174 -7.53 -10.56 5.17
CA VAL A 174 -8.96 -10.58 5.51
C VAL A 174 -9.16 -10.61 7.02
N GLU A 175 -8.38 -11.43 7.74
CA GLU A 175 -8.44 -11.51 9.19
C GLU A 175 -8.01 -10.22 9.89
N LEU A 176 -6.96 -9.54 9.40
CA LEU A 176 -6.52 -8.26 9.96
C LEU A 176 -7.60 -7.18 9.81
N ILE A 177 -8.30 -7.14 8.68
CA ILE A 177 -9.43 -6.22 8.47
C ILE A 177 -10.56 -6.52 9.47
N ALA A 178 -10.94 -7.80 9.61
CA ALA A 178 -11.98 -8.22 10.52
C ALA A 178 -11.60 -7.88 11.97
N LEU A 179 -10.39 -8.23 12.38
CA LEU A 179 -9.84 -7.96 13.70
C LEU A 179 -9.84 -6.45 14.02
N GLN A 180 -9.35 -5.61 13.09
CA GLN A 180 -9.31 -4.17 13.29
C GLN A 180 -10.71 -3.57 13.46
N ARG A 181 -11.69 -4.05 12.67
CA ARG A 181 -13.10 -3.63 12.81
C ARG A 181 -13.70 -4.05 14.15
N GLU A 182 -13.39 -5.25 14.61
CA GLU A 182 -13.92 -5.78 15.88
C GLU A 182 -13.35 -5.05 17.10
N VAL A 183 -12.04 -4.79 17.10
CA VAL A 183 -11.37 -4.10 18.21
C VAL A 183 -11.54 -2.57 18.17
N GLY A 184 -11.79 -1.99 16.99
CA GLY A 184 -12.02 -0.55 16.78
C GLY A 184 -10.84 0.36 17.09
N ILE A 185 -9.61 -0.17 17.25
CA ILE A 185 -8.40 0.62 17.52
C ILE A 185 -7.71 1.07 16.22
N THR A 186 -6.83 2.06 16.34
CA THR A 186 -6.05 2.57 15.20
C THR A 186 -4.87 1.66 14.90
N PHE A 187 -4.68 1.34 13.62
CA PHE A 187 -3.51 0.58 13.13
C PHE A 187 -2.62 1.49 12.29
N VAL A 188 -1.31 1.47 12.56
CA VAL A 188 -0.28 2.01 11.65
C VAL A 188 0.53 0.84 11.13
N PHE A 189 0.39 0.59 9.85
CA PHE A 189 0.98 -0.54 9.14
C PHE A 189 2.12 -0.07 8.25
N VAL A 190 3.25 -0.75 8.29
CA VAL A 190 4.39 -0.50 7.40
C VAL A 190 4.54 -1.69 6.47
N THR A 191 4.62 -1.43 5.18
CA THR A 191 4.88 -2.47 4.17
C THR A 191 5.61 -1.90 2.96
N HIS A 192 6.23 -2.77 2.19
CA HIS A 192 6.69 -2.49 0.83
C HIS A 192 5.76 -3.12 -0.23
N SER A 193 4.75 -3.87 0.19
CA SER A 193 3.78 -4.52 -0.69
C SER A 193 2.63 -3.56 -1.04
N GLN A 194 2.53 -3.21 -2.32
CA GLN A 194 1.44 -2.38 -2.84
C GLN A 194 0.08 -3.05 -2.65
N GLN A 195 0.02 -4.38 -2.88
CA GLN A 195 -1.21 -5.16 -2.73
C GLN A 195 -1.73 -5.13 -1.30
N GLU A 196 -0.84 -5.26 -0.30
CA GLU A 196 -1.22 -5.17 1.11
C GLU A 196 -1.77 -3.78 1.44
N ALA A 197 -1.05 -2.73 1.03
CA ALA A 197 -1.47 -1.35 1.28
C ALA A 197 -2.84 -1.04 0.67
N LEU A 198 -3.04 -1.41 -0.60
CA LEU A 198 -4.31 -1.16 -1.30
C LEU A 198 -5.48 -1.97 -0.71
N ALA A 199 -5.24 -3.20 -0.23
CA ALA A 199 -6.29 -4.07 0.30
C ALA A 199 -6.72 -3.72 1.73
N LEU A 200 -5.78 -3.27 2.58
CA LEU A 200 -6.01 -3.15 4.04
C LEU A 200 -6.40 -1.75 4.48
N SER A 201 -5.98 -0.72 3.75
CA SER A 201 -5.90 0.63 4.31
C SER A 201 -7.15 1.47 4.06
N HIS A 202 -7.49 2.32 5.02
CA HIS A 202 -8.39 3.45 4.79
C HIS A 202 -7.64 4.58 4.07
N ARG A 203 -6.37 4.84 4.47
CA ARG A 203 -5.47 5.79 3.80
C ARG A 203 -4.05 5.24 3.75
N ILE A 204 -3.32 5.65 2.71
CA ILE A 204 -1.93 5.24 2.47
C ILE A 204 -1.07 6.49 2.33
N GLY A 205 0.02 6.57 3.08
CA GLY A 205 1.09 7.54 2.87
C GLY A 205 2.20 6.89 2.03
N VAL A 206 2.34 7.31 0.78
CA VAL A 206 3.42 6.85 -0.11
C VAL A 206 4.68 7.64 0.18
N MET A 207 5.74 6.94 0.59
CA MET A 207 7.03 7.54 0.96
C MET A 207 8.10 7.33 -0.10
N ARG A 208 8.90 8.38 -0.31
CA ARG A 208 10.12 8.34 -1.10
C ARG A 208 11.20 9.23 -0.47
N GLU A 209 12.42 8.72 -0.33
CA GLU A 209 13.60 9.49 0.10
C GLU A 209 13.39 10.33 1.37
N GLY A 210 12.65 9.78 2.34
CA GLY A 210 12.36 10.42 3.62
C GLY A 210 11.16 11.38 3.63
N ARG A 211 10.41 11.52 2.54
CA ARG A 211 9.24 12.41 2.40
C ARG A 211 7.96 11.63 2.10
N ILE A 212 6.82 12.22 2.40
CA ILE A 212 5.52 11.75 1.91
C ILE A 212 5.28 12.40 0.54
N GLU A 213 5.17 11.59 -0.51
CA GLU A 213 4.87 12.03 -1.87
C GLU A 213 3.37 12.29 -2.08
N GLN A 214 2.55 11.37 -1.55
CA GLN A 214 1.08 11.48 -1.56
C GLN A 214 0.51 10.71 -0.38
N CYS A 215 -0.56 11.25 0.20
CA CYS A 215 -1.32 10.59 1.26
C CYS A 215 -2.81 10.67 0.96
N ASP A 216 -3.42 9.55 0.58
CA ASP A 216 -4.81 9.50 0.13
C ASP A 216 -5.44 8.12 0.40
N GLU A 217 -6.73 8.00 0.06
CA GLU A 217 -7.46 6.73 -0.03
C GLU A 217 -6.87 5.84 -1.14
N PRO A 218 -6.93 4.50 -1.02
CA PRO A 218 -6.33 3.57 -1.99
C PRO A 218 -6.76 3.80 -3.44
N ASP A 219 -8.05 4.02 -3.67
CA ASP A 219 -8.62 4.28 -4.99
C ASP A 219 -8.10 5.57 -5.62
N LYS A 220 -7.95 6.65 -4.83
CA LYS A 220 -7.40 7.92 -5.30
C LYS A 220 -5.91 7.80 -5.63
N LEU A 221 -5.12 7.13 -4.79
CA LEU A 221 -3.71 6.86 -5.08
C LEU A 221 -3.52 6.10 -6.39
N TYR A 222 -4.40 5.14 -6.66
CA TYR A 222 -4.34 4.33 -7.87
C TYR A 222 -4.82 5.07 -9.11
N THR A 223 -5.94 5.80 -9.01
CA THR A 223 -6.60 6.45 -10.16
C THR A 223 -6.14 7.89 -10.40
N GLN A 224 -5.65 8.60 -9.36
CA GLN A 224 -5.28 10.01 -9.41
C GLN A 224 -3.90 10.25 -8.75
N PRO A 225 -2.84 9.57 -9.23
CA PRO A 225 -1.49 9.80 -8.71
C PRO A 225 -1.07 11.26 -8.93
N THR A 226 -0.38 11.85 -7.96
CA THR A 226 0.02 13.27 -8.01
C THR A 226 1.25 13.49 -8.87
N ASN A 227 2.11 12.48 -9.04
CA ASN A 227 3.35 12.58 -9.78
C ASN A 227 3.73 11.23 -10.43
N ARG A 228 4.77 11.25 -11.27
CA ARG A 228 5.27 10.05 -11.97
C ARG A 228 5.70 8.94 -11.02
N PHE A 229 6.32 9.30 -9.89
CA PHE A 229 6.79 8.29 -8.93
C PHE A 229 5.61 7.53 -8.32
N VAL A 230 4.59 8.22 -7.84
CA VAL A 230 3.41 7.56 -7.27
C VAL A 230 2.69 6.73 -8.33
N ALA A 231 2.56 7.24 -9.57
CA ALA A 231 1.96 6.53 -10.68
C ALA A 231 2.66 5.19 -10.98
N ASP A 232 4.00 5.21 -11.05
CA ASP A 232 4.84 4.06 -11.35
C ASP A 232 4.96 3.10 -10.16
N PHE A 233 5.04 3.66 -8.95
CA PHE A 233 5.22 2.88 -7.72
C PHE A 233 3.93 2.18 -7.29
N VAL A 234 2.75 2.73 -7.55
CA VAL A 234 1.45 2.14 -7.12
C VAL A 234 0.81 1.42 -8.31
N GLY A 235 1.16 0.15 -8.50
CA GLY A 235 0.65 -0.70 -9.57
C GLY A 235 1.37 -0.49 -10.93
N ARG A 236 0.98 -1.28 -11.92
CA ARG A 236 1.51 -1.17 -13.29
C ARG A 236 0.94 0.05 -13.99
N ILE A 237 1.75 0.70 -14.85
CA ILE A 237 1.31 1.88 -15.60
C ILE A 237 2.11 2.04 -16.89
N ASN A 238 1.45 2.54 -17.93
CA ASN A 238 2.12 3.07 -19.11
C ASN A 238 2.36 4.57 -18.90
N LEU A 239 3.60 5.01 -18.94
CA LEU A 239 3.99 6.42 -18.84
C LEU A 239 4.52 6.90 -20.20
N MET A 240 3.83 7.84 -20.80
CA MET A 240 4.19 8.43 -22.08
C MET A 240 4.53 9.91 -21.91
N ASP A 241 5.70 10.34 -22.35
CA ASP A 241 6.05 11.76 -22.39
C ASP A 241 5.20 12.47 -23.43
N VAL A 242 4.55 13.56 -23.02
CA VAL A 242 3.59 14.28 -23.83
C VAL A 242 3.74 15.80 -23.69
N GLU A 243 3.32 16.51 -24.74
CA GLU A 243 3.15 17.96 -24.75
C GLU A 243 1.68 18.30 -25.02
N VAL A 244 1.14 19.27 -24.31
CA VAL A 244 -0.24 19.72 -24.48
C VAL A 244 -0.38 20.50 -25.78
N ALA A 245 -0.99 19.89 -26.78
CA ALA A 245 -1.23 20.53 -28.10
C ALA A 245 -2.45 21.45 -28.08
N ALA A 246 -3.50 21.09 -27.34
CA ALA A 246 -4.68 21.91 -27.13
C ALA A 246 -5.33 21.58 -25.76
N SER A 247 -5.93 22.60 -25.15
CA SER A 247 -6.67 22.49 -23.89
C SER A 247 -7.99 23.28 -24.00
N SER A 248 -9.09 22.65 -23.65
CA SER A 248 -10.43 23.27 -23.67
C SER A 248 -11.30 22.70 -22.55
N LYS A 249 -11.58 23.52 -21.52
CA LYS A 249 -12.30 23.12 -20.30
C LYS A 249 -11.67 21.86 -19.67
N VAL A 250 -12.27 20.70 -19.90
CA VAL A 250 -11.80 19.40 -19.39
C VAL A 250 -11.14 18.53 -20.47
N LEU A 251 -11.16 18.96 -21.75
CA LEU A 251 -10.60 18.17 -22.85
C LEU A 251 -9.17 18.59 -23.16
N LEU A 252 -8.27 17.61 -23.23
CA LEU A 252 -6.89 17.78 -23.63
C LEU A 252 -6.61 17.03 -24.92
N LYS A 253 -5.82 17.65 -25.79
CA LYS A 253 -5.11 16.98 -26.87
C LYS A 253 -3.64 16.95 -26.49
N LEU A 254 -3.11 15.76 -26.32
CA LEU A 254 -1.74 15.53 -25.92
C LEU A 254 -0.96 14.99 -27.15
N LYS A 255 0.20 15.54 -27.41
CA LYS A 255 1.09 15.07 -28.47
C LYS A 255 2.19 14.19 -27.87
N ALA A 256 2.15 12.91 -28.20
CA ALA A 256 3.23 11.96 -27.86
C ALA A 256 4.17 11.83 -29.06
N ALA A 257 5.49 11.86 -28.81
CA ALA A 257 6.50 11.79 -29.87
C ALA A 257 6.36 10.51 -30.68
N GLY A 258 6.18 10.65 -32.01
CA GLY A 258 6.08 9.52 -32.94
C GLY A 258 4.77 8.72 -32.86
N LEU A 259 3.83 9.04 -31.96
CA LEU A 259 2.56 8.35 -31.83
C LEU A 259 1.37 9.16 -32.36
N GLY A 260 1.49 10.50 -32.40
CA GLY A 260 0.41 11.38 -32.80
C GLY A 260 -0.35 12.01 -31.61
N GLU A 261 -1.63 12.29 -31.82
CA GLU A 261 -2.49 12.93 -30.80
C GLU A 261 -3.19 11.88 -29.94
N ILE A 262 -3.14 12.12 -28.62
CA ILE A 262 -3.90 11.37 -27.59
C ILE A 262 -5.01 12.31 -27.08
N ALA A 263 -6.25 11.87 -27.10
CA ALA A 263 -7.36 12.56 -26.46
C ALA A 263 -7.41 12.18 -24.97
N ALA A 264 -7.37 13.18 -24.09
CA ALA A 264 -7.44 12.99 -22.64
C ALA A 264 -8.45 13.94 -22.00
N THR A 265 -8.76 13.72 -20.73
CA THR A 265 -9.57 14.64 -19.92
C THR A 265 -8.82 14.98 -18.64
N ASP A 266 -8.87 16.26 -18.26
CA ASP A 266 -8.37 16.75 -16.98
C ASP A 266 -9.19 17.99 -16.56
N PRO A 267 -9.76 17.99 -15.34
CA PRO A 267 -10.54 19.14 -14.86
C PRO A 267 -9.68 20.35 -14.47
N ARG A 268 -8.36 20.14 -14.31
CA ARG A 268 -7.43 21.21 -13.92
C ARG A 268 -7.08 22.10 -15.13
N PRO A 269 -6.84 23.38 -14.90
CA PRO A 269 -6.34 24.25 -15.97
C PRO A 269 -4.92 23.86 -16.35
N ILE A 270 -4.71 23.47 -17.61
CA ILE A 270 -3.41 23.07 -18.16
C ILE A 270 -3.11 23.93 -19.38
N ALA A 271 -1.91 24.51 -19.43
CA ALA A 271 -1.54 25.40 -20.51
C ALA A 271 -1.13 24.63 -21.76
N VAL A 272 -1.43 25.20 -22.94
CA VAL A 272 -0.91 24.70 -24.23
C VAL A 272 0.60 24.86 -24.23
N GLY A 273 1.32 23.82 -24.71
CA GLY A 273 2.79 23.75 -24.70
C GLY A 273 3.36 23.21 -23.39
N GLU A 274 2.56 22.97 -22.35
CA GLU A 274 3.04 22.36 -21.11
C GLU A 274 3.48 20.92 -21.38
N ARG A 275 4.63 20.53 -20.82
CA ARG A 275 5.19 19.18 -20.93
C ARG A 275 4.95 18.39 -19.66
N GLY A 276 4.65 17.11 -19.81
CA GLY A 276 4.38 16.21 -18.72
C GLY A 276 4.37 14.75 -19.15
N ALA A 277 3.70 13.91 -18.36
CA ALA A 277 3.47 12.52 -18.72
C ALA A 277 1.97 12.22 -18.81
N PHE A 278 1.60 11.37 -19.76
CA PHE A 278 0.29 10.72 -19.76
C PHE A 278 0.44 9.34 -19.14
N ALA A 279 -0.26 9.13 -18.04
CA ALA A 279 -0.26 7.91 -17.25
C ALA A 279 -1.50 7.09 -17.54
N LEU A 280 -1.35 5.84 -18.01
CA LEU A 280 -2.45 4.99 -18.43
C LEU A 280 -2.30 3.58 -17.87
N ARG A 281 -3.28 3.13 -17.09
CA ARG A 281 -3.30 1.79 -16.49
C ARG A 281 -3.50 0.71 -17.56
N PRO A 282 -2.76 -0.44 -17.49
CA PRO A 282 -2.87 -1.52 -18.47
C PRO A 282 -4.27 -2.14 -18.60
N GLU A 283 -5.03 -2.22 -17.51
CA GLU A 283 -6.40 -2.76 -17.48
C GLU A 283 -7.44 -1.85 -18.15
N LEU A 284 -7.12 -0.59 -18.39
CA LEU A 284 -7.97 0.37 -19.10
C LEU A 284 -7.78 0.32 -20.61
N ILE A 285 -6.78 -0.43 -21.07
CA ILE A 285 -6.47 -0.63 -22.48
C ILE A 285 -7.20 -1.87 -23.00
N ARG A 286 -7.78 -1.74 -24.18
CA ARG A 286 -8.35 -2.86 -24.94
C ARG A 286 -7.48 -3.17 -26.14
N VAL A 287 -7.25 -4.44 -26.40
CA VAL A 287 -6.53 -4.93 -27.55
C VAL A 287 -7.53 -5.61 -28.47
N PHE A 288 -7.61 -5.15 -29.71
CA PHE A 288 -8.51 -5.66 -30.75
C PHE A 288 -7.69 -6.21 -31.90
N GLY A 289 -8.25 -7.20 -32.63
CA GLY A 289 -7.69 -7.60 -33.92
C GLY A 289 -7.70 -6.40 -34.89
N HIS A 290 -6.75 -6.37 -35.81
CA HIS A 290 -6.53 -5.21 -36.72
C HIS A 290 -7.80 -4.80 -37.50
N ARG A 291 -8.70 -5.74 -37.80
CA ARG A 291 -9.95 -5.50 -38.54
C ARG A 291 -11.18 -5.22 -37.67
N GLU A 292 -11.04 -5.38 -36.35
CA GLU A 292 -12.15 -5.09 -35.44
C GLU A 292 -12.31 -3.56 -35.26
N SER A 293 -13.55 -3.07 -35.37
CA SER A 293 -13.85 -1.66 -35.14
C SER A 293 -14.22 -1.44 -33.69
N ALA A 294 -13.56 -0.48 -33.02
CA ALA A 294 -14.00 0.06 -31.76
C ALA A 294 -14.20 1.57 -31.92
N ASP A 295 -15.35 2.06 -31.51
CA ASP A 295 -15.64 3.51 -31.47
C ASP A 295 -14.97 4.15 -30.24
N LEU A 296 -13.64 4.13 -30.24
CA LEU A 296 -12.80 4.73 -29.18
C LEU A 296 -11.89 5.78 -29.82
N LYS A 297 -11.84 6.98 -29.21
CA LYS A 297 -11.10 8.12 -29.75
C LYS A 297 -9.58 7.88 -29.82
N ASN A 298 -9.04 7.14 -28.85
CA ASN A 298 -7.65 6.74 -28.85
C ASN A 298 -7.55 5.34 -29.45
N ARG A 299 -7.01 5.23 -30.65
CA ARG A 299 -6.75 3.99 -31.38
C ARG A 299 -5.40 4.05 -32.05
N PHE A 300 -4.53 3.12 -31.73
CA PHE A 300 -3.16 3.05 -32.26
C PHE A 300 -2.87 1.63 -32.74
N GLU A 301 -2.36 1.55 -33.94
CA GLU A 301 -1.98 0.28 -34.55
C GLU A 301 -0.61 -0.17 -34.00
N GLY A 302 -0.45 -1.49 -33.83
CA GLY A 302 0.77 -2.07 -33.33
C GLY A 302 0.85 -3.56 -33.60
N ARG A 303 1.85 -4.19 -33.01
CA ARG A 303 2.08 -5.62 -33.11
C ARG A 303 2.38 -6.20 -31.73
N VAL A 304 1.80 -7.36 -31.42
CA VAL A 304 2.10 -8.06 -30.16
C VAL A 304 3.57 -8.49 -30.17
N LYS A 305 4.36 -7.94 -29.26
CA LYS A 305 5.78 -8.22 -29.09
C LYS A 305 6.01 -9.36 -28.10
N GLU A 306 5.31 -9.30 -26.99
CA GLU A 306 5.38 -10.31 -25.91
C GLU A 306 4.00 -10.49 -25.30
N LEU A 307 3.78 -11.67 -24.71
CA LEU A 307 2.62 -11.93 -23.86
C LEU A 307 3.04 -12.75 -22.64
N LEU A 308 2.39 -12.47 -21.51
CA LEU A 308 2.58 -13.21 -20.27
C LEU A 308 1.20 -13.66 -19.77
N TYR A 309 0.98 -14.97 -19.80
CA TYR A 309 -0.23 -15.60 -19.28
C TYR A 309 -0.14 -15.72 -17.75
N LEU A 310 -1.06 -15.12 -17.02
CA LEU A 310 -1.07 -15.06 -15.55
C LEU A 310 -2.22 -15.88 -14.92
N GLY A 311 -2.97 -16.61 -15.74
CA GLY A 311 -4.13 -17.42 -15.34
C GLY A 311 -5.45 -16.69 -15.63
N ASP A 312 -5.89 -15.83 -14.75
CA ASP A 312 -7.12 -15.03 -14.88
C ASP A 312 -7.01 -13.88 -15.89
N VAL A 313 -5.79 -13.39 -16.11
CA VAL A 313 -5.48 -12.31 -17.06
C VAL A 313 -4.26 -12.66 -17.92
N THR A 314 -4.15 -12.00 -19.08
CA THR A 314 -2.94 -12.01 -19.91
C THR A 314 -2.42 -10.58 -20.06
N LEU A 315 -1.15 -10.39 -19.76
CA LEU A 315 -0.44 -9.15 -20.01
C LEU A 315 0.14 -9.19 -21.44
N TYR A 316 -0.33 -8.29 -22.30
CA TYR A 316 0.20 -8.07 -23.63
C TYR A 316 1.15 -6.89 -23.64
N LYS A 317 2.31 -7.04 -24.26
CA LYS A 317 3.19 -5.93 -24.62
C LYS A 317 3.08 -5.71 -26.13
N VAL A 318 2.48 -4.60 -26.49
CA VAL A 318 2.24 -4.21 -27.89
C VAL A 318 3.20 -3.12 -28.28
N GLU A 319 4.02 -3.38 -29.32
CA GLU A 319 4.90 -2.39 -29.91
C GLU A 319 4.11 -1.56 -30.93
N LEU A 320 4.00 -0.26 -30.68
CA LEU A 320 3.34 0.70 -31.56
C LEU A 320 4.26 1.12 -32.71
N GLN A 321 3.72 1.81 -33.71
CA GLN A 321 4.47 2.23 -34.91
C GLN A 321 5.69 3.12 -34.60
N ASN A 322 5.70 3.86 -33.49
CA ASN A 322 6.82 4.68 -33.04
C ASN A 322 7.85 3.92 -32.17
N GLY A 323 7.71 2.61 -32.00
CA GLY A 323 8.56 1.78 -31.15
C GLY A 323 8.22 1.83 -29.66
N PHE A 324 7.20 2.62 -29.23
CA PHE A 324 6.75 2.62 -27.85
C PHE A 324 6.04 1.31 -27.53
N ILE A 325 6.36 0.71 -26.36
CA ILE A 325 5.73 -0.54 -25.90
C ILE A 325 4.62 -0.19 -24.92
N VAL A 326 3.39 -0.54 -25.27
CA VAL A 326 2.22 -0.40 -24.41
C VAL A 326 1.93 -1.74 -23.74
N GLU A 327 1.80 -1.74 -22.43
CA GLU A 327 1.29 -2.88 -21.65
C GLU A 327 -0.23 -2.81 -21.57
N ALA A 328 -0.92 -3.90 -21.93
CA ALA A 328 -2.36 -4.05 -21.79
C ALA A 328 -2.69 -5.33 -20.99
N LEU A 329 -3.54 -5.23 -19.99
CA LEU A 329 -3.96 -6.35 -19.14
C LEU A 329 -5.37 -6.78 -19.53
N MET A 330 -5.49 -7.95 -20.16
CA MET A 330 -6.75 -8.45 -20.68
C MET A 330 -7.26 -9.64 -19.86
N PRO A 331 -8.52 -9.63 -19.39
CA PRO A 331 -9.12 -10.79 -18.71
C PRO A 331 -9.24 -12.01 -19.63
N ASN A 332 -8.91 -13.19 -19.11
CA ASN A 332 -9.07 -14.48 -19.80
C ASN A 332 -10.50 -15.04 -19.60
N ALA A 333 -11.52 -14.20 -19.80
CA ALA A 333 -12.91 -14.51 -19.44
C ALA A 333 -13.67 -15.37 -20.46
N ALA A 334 -13.10 -15.65 -21.65
CA ALA A 334 -13.77 -16.48 -22.66
C ALA A 334 -13.55 -17.97 -22.38
N SER A 335 -14.65 -18.72 -22.27
CA SER A 335 -14.61 -20.18 -22.09
C SER A 335 -13.80 -20.86 -23.20
N GLY A 336 -12.84 -21.70 -22.82
CA GLY A 336 -11.99 -22.46 -23.73
C GLY A 336 -10.88 -21.67 -24.46
N ARG A 337 -10.67 -20.39 -24.12
CA ARG A 337 -9.62 -19.55 -24.73
C ARG A 337 -8.77 -18.86 -23.67
N ALA A 338 -7.53 -19.29 -23.54
CA ALA A 338 -6.58 -18.73 -22.58
C ALA A 338 -5.89 -17.43 -23.04
N LYS A 339 -5.93 -17.11 -24.35
CA LYS A 339 -5.38 -15.92 -24.97
C LYS A 339 -6.09 -15.57 -26.26
N PHE A 340 -6.15 -14.29 -26.61
CA PHE A 340 -6.87 -13.79 -27.80
C PHE A 340 -5.93 -13.52 -28.97
N HIS A 341 -4.66 -13.19 -28.72
CA HIS A 341 -3.66 -12.81 -29.70
C HIS A 341 -2.35 -13.55 -29.45
N GLU A 342 -1.62 -13.83 -30.52
CA GLU A 342 -0.29 -14.45 -30.50
C GLU A 342 0.81 -13.38 -30.70
N VAL A 343 2.06 -13.75 -30.35
CA VAL A 343 3.23 -12.93 -30.67
C VAL A 343 3.34 -12.75 -32.18
N GLY A 344 3.50 -11.50 -32.61
CA GLY A 344 3.57 -11.13 -34.02
C GLY A 344 2.24 -10.71 -34.64
N ASP A 345 1.11 -10.95 -33.98
CA ASP A 345 -0.20 -10.54 -34.49
C ASP A 345 -0.29 -9.02 -34.64
N PRO A 346 -0.83 -8.52 -35.77
CA PRO A 346 -1.18 -7.13 -35.92
C PRO A 346 -2.46 -6.84 -35.11
N VAL A 347 -2.40 -5.82 -34.25
CA VAL A 347 -3.48 -5.46 -33.33
C VAL A 347 -3.65 -3.95 -33.27
N ALA A 348 -4.80 -3.51 -32.78
CA ALA A 348 -5.04 -2.13 -32.38
C ALA A 348 -5.20 -2.05 -30.86
N VAL A 349 -4.46 -1.16 -30.21
CA VAL A 349 -4.66 -0.79 -28.81
C VAL A 349 -5.57 0.45 -28.73
N CYS A 350 -6.58 0.36 -27.89
CA CYS A 350 -7.59 1.40 -27.79
C CYS A 350 -7.92 1.70 -26.32
N TRP A 351 -8.20 2.96 -26.04
CA TRP A 351 -8.70 3.37 -24.73
C TRP A 351 -9.61 4.60 -24.80
N ARG A 352 -10.38 4.79 -23.75
CA ARG A 352 -11.29 5.94 -23.63
C ARG A 352 -10.49 7.21 -23.31
N GLN A 353 -11.01 8.37 -23.68
CA GLN A 353 -10.37 9.66 -23.41
C GLN A 353 -10.25 9.99 -21.90
N ASP A 354 -11.11 9.39 -21.06
CA ASP A 354 -11.12 9.54 -19.60
C ASP A 354 -10.33 8.45 -18.86
N ALA A 355 -9.62 7.58 -19.59
CA ALA A 355 -8.93 6.43 -18.99
C ALA A 355 -7.58 6.77 -18.34
N GLY A 356 -6.90 7.82 -18.81
CA GLY A 356 -5.56 8.19 -18.33
C GLY A 356 -5.54 9.53 -17.63
N VAL A 357 -4.42 9.78 -16.93
CA VAL A 357 -4.19 11.00 -16.16
C VAL A 357 -2.98 11.75 -16.70
N TYR A 358 -3.13 13.08 -16.87
CA TYR A 358 -1.99 13.94 -17.16
C TYR A 358 -1.24 14.29 -15.88
N LEU A 359 0.06 14.04 -15.86
CA LEU A 359 0.98 14.32 -14.76
C LEU A 359 1.92 15.46 -15.18
N ARG A 360 1.98 16.51 -14.37
CA ARG A 360 2.97 17.59 -14.51
C ARG A 360 4.37 17.06 -14.17
N ASN A 361 5.38 17.60 -14.83
CA ASN A 361 6.79 17.29 -14.50
C ASN A 361 7.21 17.96 -13.19
#